data_b756573d01e8fa7f0cfea814bea0cbf1
#
_entry.id   b756573d01e8fa7f0cfea814bea0cbf1
#
_cell.length_a   1.000
_cell.length_b   1.000
_cell.length_c   1.000
_cell.angle_alpha   90.00
_cell.angle_beta   90.00
_cell.angle_gamma   90.00
#
_symmetry.space_group_name_H-M   'P 1'
#
loop_
_entity.id
_entity.type
_entity.pdbx_description
1 polymer ?
#
loop_
_entity_poly.entity_id
_entity_poly.type
_entity_poly.pdbx_seq_one_letter_code
_entity_poly.pdbx_strand_id
1 'polypeptide(L)'
;AAGDLSVQSAWLLVIFFAVAGLTVVGVNFGPFITCLYSLGLFLGTIYSVPPFRMKRFPVAAFLIIATVRGFLLNFGVYHATRAALGLSFQWSAPVAFITSFVTLFALVIAITKDLPDVEGDRKFQISTLATKLGVRNIAFLGSGLLLVNYISAISLAFYMPQVFRGSLMIPAHMILASCLIFQTWVLEKANYTKEAIAGYYRFIWNLFYAEYLLFPFF
;
A
#
# COMPACT_ATOMS: atom_id res chain seq x y z
N ALA A 1 7.82 8.44 -22.76
CA ALA A 1 9.13 8.63 -23.33
C ALA A 1 9.25 8.13 -24.77
N ALA A 2 8.42 7.14 -25.17
CA ALA A 2 8.39 6.64 -26.57
C ALA A 2 7.83 7.66 -27.57
N GLY A 3 7.11 8.70 -27.13
CA GLY A 3 6.55 9.72 -28.00
C GLY A 3 5.18 9.37 -28.59
N ASP A 4 4.63 8.21 -28.23
CA ASP A 4 3.36 7.70 -28.79
C ASP A 4 2.14 8.54 -28.34
N LEU A 5 2.27 9.31 -27.29
CA LEU A 5 1.23 10.19 -26.76
C LEU A 5 1.77 11.62 -26.58
N SER A 6 1.07 12.61 -27.16
CA SER A 6 1.42 14.02 -26.95
C SER A 6 1.10 14.45 -25.50
N VAL A 7 1.83 15.45 -25.00
CA VAL A 7 1.58 16.02 -23.66
C VAL A 7 0.16 16.57 -23.55
N GLN A 8 -0.35 17.20 -24.61
CA GLN A 8 -1.71 17.73 -24.66
C GLN A 8 -2.75 16.61 -24.57
N SER A 9 -2.58 15.53 -25.34
CA SER A 9 -3.47 14.37 -25.29
C SER A 9 -3.44 13.69 -23.90
N ALA A 10 -2.27 13.63 -23.29
CA ALA A 10 -2.14 13.08 -21.92
C ALA A 10 -2.94 13.91 -20.89
N TRP A 11 -2.85 15.24 -20.96
CA TRP A 11 -3.63 16.12 -20.08
C TRP A 11 -5.14 16.01 -20.33
N LEU A 12 -5.58 15.94 -21.58
CA LEU A 12 -7.00 15.74 -21.90
C LEU A 12 -7.53 14.43 -21.31
N LEU A 13 -6.77 13.35 -21.44
CA LEU A 13 -7.15 12.06 -20.83
C LEU A 13 -7.22 12.14 -19.30
N VAL A 14 -6.25 12.78 -18.65
CA VAL A 14 -6.26 12.94 -17.18
C VAL A 14 -7.51 13.72 -16.72
N ILE A 15 -7.82 14.84 -17.38
CA ILE A 15 -9.00 15.64 -17.05
C ILE A 15 -10.28 14.86 -17.34
N PHE A 16 -10.37 14.20 -18.48
CA PHE A 16 -11.52 13.37 -18.84
C PHE A 16 -11.79 12.29 -17.79
N PHE A 17 -10.79 11.50 -17.42
CA PHE A 17 -10.97 10.44 -16.44
C PHE A 17 -11.23 10.97 -15.03
N ALA A 18 -10.66 12.11 -14.65
CA ALA A 18 -10.95 12.74 -13.37
C ALA A 18 -12.43 13.20 -13.29
N VAL A 19 -12.91 13.89 -14.32
CA VAL A 19 -14.31 14.36 -14.39
C VAL A 19 -15.28 13.17 -14.48
N ALA A 20 -15.01 12.21 -15.36
CA ALA A 20 -15.84 11.02 -15.51
C ALA A 20 -15.92 10.22 -14.19
N GLY A 21 -14.78 10.00 -13.52
CA GLY A 21 -14.73 9.31 -12.22
C GLY A 21 -15.53 10.06 -11.15
N LEU A 22 -15.36 11.37 -11.02
CA LEU A 22 -16.12 12.19 -10.07
C LEU A 22 -17.62 12.15 -10.36
N THR A 23 -18.02 12.22 -11.61
CA THR A 23 -19.43 12.14 -12.03
C THR A 23 -20.03 10.79 -11.68
N VAL A 24 -19.36 9.70 -12.04
CA VAL A 24 -19.82 8.33 -11.73
C VAL A 24 -19.97 8.13 -10.23
N VAL A 25 -18.98 8.55 -9.46
CA VAL A 25 -19.02 8.40 -7.99
C VAL A 25 -20.08 9.29 -7.38
N GLY A 26 -20.20 10.55 -7.81
CA GLY A 26 -21.17 11.50 -7.28
C GLY A 26 -22.62 11.10 -7.52
N VAL A 27 -22.91 10.53 -8.69
CA VAL A 27 -24.28 10.08 -9.06
C VAL A 27 -24.66 8.78 -8.33
N ASN A 28 -23.70 7.85 -8.12
CA ASN A 28 -24.04 6.50 -7.66
C ASN A 28 -23.81 6.25 -6.17
N PHE A 29 -22.92 6.98 -5.49
CA PHE A 29 -22.43 6.63 -4.13
C PHE A 29 -22.68 7.73 -3.08
N GLY A 30 -23.23 8.86 -3.48
CA GLY A 30 -23.56 9.96 -2.56
C GLY A 30 -22.37 10.80 -2.09
N PRO A 31 -22.63 11.86 -1.30
CA PRO A 31 -21.66 12.93 -1.03
C PRO A 31 -20.44 12.46 -0.24
N PHE A 32 -20.62 11.53 0.69
CA PHE A 32 -19.51 11.06 1.53
C PHE A 32 -18.44 10.32 0.71
N ILE A 33 -18.85 9.38 -0.13
CA ILE A 33 -17.91 8.63 -1.00
C ILE A 33 -17.30 9.57 -2.04
N THR A 34 -18.07 10.50 -2.57
CA THR A 34 -17.57 11.55 -3.47
C THR A 34 -16.47 12.39 -2.81
N CYS A 35 -16.64 12.74 -1.54
CA CYS A 35 -15.62 13.46 -0.77
C CYS A 35 -14.33 12.62 -0.61
N LEU A 36 -14.45 11.34 -0.24
CA LEU A 36 -13.29 10.42 -0.12
C LEU A 36 -12.56 10.25 -1.45
N TYR A 37 -13.31 10.07 -2.53
CA TYR A 37 -12.74 9.96 -3.88
C TYR A 37 -12.04 11.25 -4.31
N SER A 38 -12.66 12.41 -4.05
CA SER A 38 -12.07 13.73 -4.32
C SER A 38 -10.79 13.94 -3.52
N LEU A 39 -10.74 13.50 -2.26
CA LEU A 39 -9.53 13.54 -1.44
C LEU A 39 -8.43 12.67 -2.05
N GLY A 40 -8.76 11.48 -2.54
CA GLY A 40 -7.81 10.61 -3.25
C GLY A 40 -7.26 11.25 -4.53
N LEU A 41 -8.13 11.86 -5.34
CA LEU A 41 -7.72 12.62 -6.54
C LEU A 41 -6.83 13.82 -6.18
N PHE A 42 -7.19 14.57 -5.14
CA PHE A 42 -6.39 15.69 -4.65
C PHE A 42 -4.99 15.23 -4.23
N LEU A 43 -4.91 14.18 -3.41
CA LEU A 43 -3.63 13.61 -2.97
C LEU A 43 -2.79 13.10 -4.15
N GLY A 44 -3.40 12.43 -5.13
CA GLY A 44 -2.74 11.99 -6.35
C GLY A 44 -2.24 13.16 -7.21
N THR A 45 -3.00 14.25 -7.24
CA THR A 45 -2.64 15.47 -7.98
C THR A 45 -1.42 16.14 -7.34
N ILE A 46 -1.45 16.45 -6.05
CA ILE A 46 -0.29 17.06 -5.36
C ILE A 46 0.94 16.13 -5.34
N TYR A 47 0.74 14.82 -5.39
CA TYR A 47 1.83 13.85 -5.51
C TYR A 47 2.60 14.01 -6.82
N SER A 48 1.91 14.22 -7.95
CA SER A 48 2.51 14.17 -9.29
C SER A 48 2.71 15.53 -9.96
N VAL A 49 1.79 16.48 -9.75
CA VAL A 49 1.68 17.72 -10.55
C VAL A 49 2.51 18.87 -9.95
N PRO A 50 3.26 19.64 -10.78
CA PRO A 50 3.85 20.90 -10.35
C PRO A 50 2.78 21.91 -9.89
N PRO A 51 3.10 22.80 -8.92
CA PRO A 51 4.40 23.02 -8.29
C PRO A 51 4.72 22.05 -7.14
N PHE A 52 3.73 21.29 -6.63
CA PHE A 52 3.89 20.49 -5.42
C PHE A 52 4.83 19.31 -5.65
N ARG A 53 4.55 18.44 -6.60
CA ARG A 53 5.36 17.24 -6.92
C ARG A 53 5.87 16.50 -5.67
N MET A 54 4.97 16.18 -4.73
CA MET A 54 5.31 15.60 -3.42
C MET A 54 6.11 14.28 -3.52
N LYS A 55 6.04 13.60 -4.67
CA LYS A 55 6.89 12.43 -4.96
C LYS A 55 8.40 12.70 -4.88
N ARG A 56 8.85 13.97 -4.91
CA ARG A 56 10.26 14.35 -4.70
C ARG A 56 10.70 14.26 -3.24
N PHE A 57 9.74 14.28 -2.32
CA PHE A 57 10.00 14.19 -0.89
C PHE A 57 9.66 12.79 -0.40
N PRO A 58 10.66 11.95 -0.06
CA PRO A 58 10.44 10.55 0.26
C PRO A 58 9.36 10.33 1.33
N VAL A 59 9.37 11.14 2.41
CA VAL A 59 8.39 11.03 3.49
C VAL A 59 6.98 11.34 3.00
N ALA A 60 6.78 12.45 2.30
CA ALA A 60 5.48 12.79 1.74
C ALA A 60 5.00 11.74 0.73
N ALA A 61 5.92 11.22 -0.09
CA ALA A 61 5.60 10.21 -1.09
C ALA A 61 5.02 8.93 -0.46
N PHE A 62 5.70 8.34 0.53
CA PHE A 62 5.21 7.11 1.13
C PHE A 62 3.95 7.33 1.98
N LEU A 63 3.82 8.47 2.66
CA LEU A 63 2.61 8.80 3.42
C LEU A 63 1.38 8.93 2.50
N ILE A 64 1.50 9.64 1.38
CA ILE A 64 0.40 9.75 0.40
C ILE A 64 0.02 8.37 -0.15
N ILE A 65 1.00 7.55 -0.53
CA ILE A 65 0.73 6.20 -1.05
C ILE A 65 0.03 5.34 0.01
N ALA A 66 0.51 5.34 1.25
CA ALA A 66 -0.09 4.58 2.34
C ALA A 66 -1.52 5.06 2.64
N THR A 67 -1.74 6.38 2.67
CA THR A 67 -3.09 6.94 2.88
C THR A 67 -4.04 6.56 1.77
N VAL A 68 -3.66 6.73 0.51
CA VAL A 68 -4.56 6.49 -0.63
C VAL A 68 -4.78 4.98 -0.82
N ARG A 69 -3.71 4.20 -0.91
CA ARG A 69 -3.80 2.76 -1.22
C ARG A 69 -4.17 1.91 -0.01
N GLY A 70 -3.73 2.29 1.18
CA GLY A 70 -4.03 1.59 2.42
C GLY A 70 -5.39 2.01 2.97
N PHE A 71 -5.50 3.24 3.45
CA PHE A 71 -6.67 3.71 4.18
C PHE A 71 -7.86 4.03 3.25
N LEU A 72 -7.72 5.00 2.34
CA LEU A 72 -8.85 5.47 1.52
C LEU A 72 -9.47 4.38 0.66
N LEU A 73 -8.64 3.49 0.09
CA LEU A 73 -9.15 2.40 -0.73
C LEU A 73 -9.99 1.43 0.09
N ASN A 74 -9.45 0.89 1.19
CA ASN A 74 -10.17 -0.14 1.98
C ASN A 74 -11.40 0.43 2.69
N PHE A 75 -11.23 1.57 3.35
CA PHE A 75 -12.32 2.28 4.01
C PHE A 75 -13.41 2.73 3.03
N GLY A 76 -13.00 3.32 1.90
CA GLY A 76 -13.92 3.80 0.87
C GLY A 76 -14.70 2.68 0.19
N VAL A 77 -14.06 1.56 -0.16
CA VAL A 77 -14.73 0.39 -0.77
C VAL A 77 -15.74 -0.20 0.20
N TYR A 78 -15.38 -0.36 1.48
CA TYR A 78 -16.31 -0.85 2.49
C TYR A 78 -17.56 0.02 2.60
N HIS A 79 -17.39 1.35 2.68
CA HIS A 79 -18.50 2.28 2.74
C HIS A 79 -19.34 2.27 1.47
N ALA A 80 -18.70 2.29 0.29
CA ALA A 80 -19.40 2.26 -0.99
C ALA A 80 -20.23 0.99 -1.14
N THR A 81 -19.69 -0.16 -0.74
CA THR A 81 -20.40 -1.45 -0.78
C THR A 81 -21.60 -1.44 0.14
N ARG A 82 -21.47 -0.95 1.40
CA ARG A 82 -22.61 -0.83 2.32
C ARG A 82 -23.69 0.09 1.78
N ALA A 83 -23.30 1.26 1.26
CA ALA A 83 -24.24 2.20 0.67
C ALA A 83 -24.97 1.60 -0.55
N ALA A 84 -24.29 0.88 -1.43
CA ALA A 84 -24.87 0.20 -2.58
C ALA A 84 -25.88 -0.89 -2.17
N LEU A 85 -25.68 -1.52 -1.00
CA LEU A 85 -26.58 -2.51 -0.43
C LEU A 85 -27.71 -1.87 0.42
N GLY A 86 -27.82 -0.55 0.47
CA GLY A 86 -28.82 0.16 1.29
C GLY A 86 -28.58 0.06 2.79
N LEU A 87 -27.37 -0.32 3.23
CA LEU A 87 -27.01 -0.49 4.62
C LEU A 87 -26.39 0.79 5.18
N SER A 88 -26.79 1.17 6.40
CA SER A 88 -26.16 2.29 7.11
C SER A 88 -24.70 2.00 7.45
N PHE A 89 -23.89 3.06 7.63
CA PHE A 89 -22.53 2.91 8.12
C PHE A 89 -22.51 2.21 9.48
N GLN A 90 -21.65 1.23 9.60
CA GLN A 90 -21.38 0.56 10.87
C GLN A 90 -19.90 0.17 10.92
N TRP A 91 -19.21 0.51 12.01
CA TRP A 91 -17.85 0.04 12.24
C TRP A 91 -17.83 -1.48 12.40
N SER A 92 -16.84 -2.08 11.78
CA SER A 92 -16.55 -3.51 11.87
C SER A 92 -15.10 -3.69 12.26
N ALA A 93 -14.85 -4.48 13.32
CA ALA A 93 -13.49 -4.75 13.78
C ALA A 93 -12.63 -5.45 12.70
N PRO A 94 -13.15 -6.43 11.92
CA PRO A 94 -12.41 -6.98 10.77
C PRO A 94 -12.03 -5.94 9.73
N VAL A 95 -12.95 -5.00 9.41
CA VAL A 95 -12.64 -3.94 8.44
C VAL A 95 -11.64 -2.92 8.98
N ALA A 96 -11.72 -2.58 10.27
CA ALA A 96 -10.71 -1.74 10.92
C ALA A 96 -9.34 -2.43 10.92
N PHE A 97 -9.30 -3.74 11.19
CA PHE A 97 -8.09 -4.56 11.11
C PHE A 97 -7.49 -4.52 9.71
N ILE A 98 -8.22 -4.94 8.67
CA ILE A 98 -7.66 -5.01 7.31
C ILE A 98 -7.23 -3.63 6.81
N THR A 99 -8.00 -2.58 7.12
CA THR A 99 -7.64 -1.21 6.74
C THR A 99 -6.31 -0.79 7.36
N SER A 100 -6.13 -1.01 8.67
CA SER A 100 -4.89 -0.66 9.38
C SER A 100 -3.71 -1.52 8.91
N PHE A 101 -3.93 -2.82 8.80
CA PHE A 101 -2.94 -3.81 8.36
C PHE A 101 -2.41 -3.48 6.95
N VAL A 102 -3.32 -3.25 6.01
CA VAL A 102 -2.98 -2.92 4.63
C VAL A 102 -2.37 -1.52 4.50
N THR A 103 -2.75 -0.57 5.36
CA THR A 103 -2.13 0.76 5.38
C THR A 103 -0.66 0.66 5.73
N LEU A 104 -0.30 -0.13 6.76
CA LEU A 104 1.10 -0.36 7.11
C LEU A 104 1.83 -1.15 6.02
N PHE A 105 1.15 -2.11 5.39
CA PHE A 105 1.71 -2.85 4.24
C PHE A 105 1.99 -1.93 3.05
N ALA A 106 1.06 -1.04 2.71
CA ALA A 106 1.22 -0.06 1.64
C ALA A 106 2.38 0.92 1.94
N LEU A 107 2.56 1.28 3.22
CA LEU A 107 3.72 2.04 3.67
C LEU A 107 5.02 1.31 3.38
N VAL A 108 5.11 0.02 3.73
CA VAL A 108 6.31 -0.79 3.49
C VAL A 108 6.58 -0.96 2.00
N ILE A 109 5.55 -1.24 1.18
CA ILE A 109 5.69 -1.28 -0.27
C ILE A 109 6.23 0.05 -0.81
N ALA A 110 5.72 1.18 -0.32
CA ALA A 110 6.16 2.49 -0.76
C ALA A 110 7.61 2.84 -0.34
N ILE A 111 8.08 2.33 0.80
CA ILE A 111 9.46 2.49 1.27
C ILE A 111 10.41 1.60 0.46
N THR A 112 9.99 0.37 0.14
CA THR A 112 10.83 -0.64 -0.51
C THR A 112 10.81 -0.58 -2.03
N LYS A 113 9.91 0.17 -2.64
CA LYS A 113 9.76 0.26 -4.11
C LYS A 113 11.01 0.74 -4.84
N ASP A 114 11.81 1.57 -4.17
CA ASP A 114 13.01 2.18 -4.76
C ASP A 114 14.25 1.29 -4.58
N LEU A 115 14.14 0.15 -3.88
CA LEU A 115 15.25 -0.78 -3.69
C LEU A 115 15.81 -1.36 -5.01
N PRO A 116 14.98 -1.82 -5.97
CA PRO A 116 15.49 -2.32 -7.25
C PRO A 116 16.21 -1.27 -8.10
N ASP A 117 15.89 0.00 -7.92
CA ASP A 117 16.37 1.11 -8.75
C ASP A 117 17.48 1.95 -8.08
N VAL A 118 17.95 1.54 -6.88
CA VAL A 118 18.87 2.34 -6.05
C VAL A 118 20.17 2.74 -6.78
N GLU A 119 20.70 1.89 -7.65
CA GLU A 119 21.92 2.20 -8.43
C GLU A 119 21.63 3.27 -9.49
N GLY A 120 20.49 3.15 -10.18
CA GLY A 120 20.03 4.13 -11.14
C GLY A 120 19.74 5.48 -10.47
N ASP A 121 19.04 5.47 -9.34
CA ASP A 121 18.74 6.66 -8.56
C ASP A 121 20.01 7.39 -8.11
N ARG A 122 21.01 6.67 -7.65
CA ARG A 122 22.32 7.26 -7.30
C ARG A 122 23.00 7.90 -8.50
N LYS A 123 23.01 7.20 -9.65
CA LYS A 123 23.61 7.72 -10.89
C LYS A 123 22.98 9.02 -11.35
N PHE A 124 21.65 9.14 -11.21
CA PHE A 124 20.89 10.32 -11.60
C PHE A 124 20.65 11.31 -10.46
N GLN A 125 21.32 11.15 -9.33
CA GLN A 125 21.20 12.01 -8.14
C GLN A 125 19.76 12.15 -7.62
N ILE A 126 18.95 11.08 -7.77
CA ILE A 126 17.58 11.02 -7.26
C ILE A 126 17.64 10.64 -5.78
N SER A 127 17.08 11.50 -4.93
CA SER A 127 17.08 11.31 -3.48
C SER A 127 15.88 10.47 -3.06
N THR A 128 16.11 9.18 -2.76
CA THR A 128 15.13 8.26 -2.17
C THR A 128 15.56 7.84 -0.76
N LEU A 129 14.68 7.16 -0.01
CA LEU A 129 15.09 6.57 1.27
C LEU A 129 16.17 5.50 1.07
N ALA A 130 16.06 4.71 -0.01
CA ALA A 130 17.02 3.67 -0.33
C ALA A 130 18.42 4.23 -0.65
N THR A 131 18.50 5.38 -1.34
CA THR A 131 19.77 6.04 -1.63
C THR A 131 20.40 6.67 -0.39
N LYS A 132 19.58 7.16 0.57
CA LYS A 132 20.05 7.82 1.81
C LYS A 132 20.47 6.83 2.88
N LEU A 133 19.64 5.82 3.16
CA LEU A 133 19.83 4.88 4.26
C LEU A 133 20.54 3.59 3.84
N GLY A 134 20.59 3.33 2.54
CA GLY A 134 21.15 2.10 1.97
C GLY A 134 20.14 0.95 1.92
N VAL A 135 20.39 0.03 1.00
CA VAL A 135 19.51 -1.12 0.70
C VAL A 135 19.27 -1.99 1.92
N ARG A 136 20.32 -2.33 2.66
CA ARG A 136 20.26 -3.17 3.86
C ARG A 136 19.29 -2.59 4.91
N ASN A 137 19.48 -1.33 5.27
CA ASN A 137 18.69 -0.68 6.31
C ASN A 137 17.21 -0.57 5.90
N ILE A 138 16.92 -0.27 4.65
CA ILE A 138 15.54 -0.21 4.13
C ILE A 138 14.89 -1.59 4.11
N ALA A 139 15.61 -2.64 3.71
CA ALA A 139 15.08 -4.01 3.74
C ALA A 139 14.75 -4.45 5.18
N PHE A 140 15.66 -4.21 6.14
CA PHE A 140 15.41 -4.51 7.55
C PHE A 140 14.30 -3.67 8.16
N LEU A 141 14.21 -2.38 7.82
CA LEU A 141 13.10 -1.51 8.26
C LEU A 141 11.76 -2.04 7.74
N GLY A 142 11.66 -2.36 6.45
CA GLY A 142 10.46 -2.91 5.84
C GLY A 142 10.05 -4.25 6.45
N SER A 143 11.00 -5.19 6.58
CA SER A 143 10.75 -6.47 7.23
C SER A 143 10.35 -6.32 8.70
N GLY A 144 11.00 -5.43 9.45
CA GLY A 144 10.67 -5.16 10.85
C GLY A 144 9.26 -4.61 11.02
N LEU A 145 8.85 -3.65 10.18
CA LEU A 145 7.49 -3.11 10.20
C LEU A 145 6.44 -4.18 9.87
N LEU A 146 6.70 -5.06 8.90
CA LEU A 146 5.79 -6.17 8.59
C LEU A 146 5.74 -7.21 9.69
N LEU A 147 6.85 -7.50 10.37
CA LEU A 147 6.85 -8.41 11.53
C LEU A 147 6.01 -7.83 12.66
N VAL A 148 6.12 -6.53 12.97
CA VAL A 148 5.24 -5.86 13.95
C VAL A 148 3.77 -5.99 13.52
N ASN A 149 3.48 -5.83 12.22
CA ASN A 149 2.13 -5.99 11.69
C ASN A 149 1.58 -7.41 11.92
N TYR A 150 2.38 -8.45 11.62
CA TYR A 150 2.02 -9.85 11.87
C TYR A 150 1.84 -10.17 13.35
N ILE A 151 2.72 -9.67 14.21
CA ILE A 151 2.58 -9.82 15.67
C ILE A 151 1.28 -9.17 16.15
N SER A 152 0.95 -7.99 15.63
CA SER A 152 -0.31 -7.32 15.96
C SER A 152 -1.53 -8.13 15.52
N ALA A 153 -1.50 -8.75 14.34
CA ALA A 153 -2.56 -9.61 13.84
C ALA A 153 -2.75 -10.84 14.74
N ILE A 154 -1.67 -11.51 15.10
CA ILE A 154 -1.70 -12.67 16.03
C ILE A 154 -2.25 -12.24 17.39
N SER A 155 -1.81 -11.09 17.92
CA SER A 155 -2.29 -10.55 19.20
C SER A 155 -3.79 -10.27 19.16
N LEU A 156 -4.29 -9.65 18.09
CA LEU A 156 -5.73 -9.40 17.93
C LEU A 156 -6.54 -10.69 17.89
N ALA A 157 -6.04 -11.73 17.23
CA ALA A 157 -6.72 -13.04 17.22
C ALA A 157 -6.81 -13.68 18.62
N PHE A 158 -5.84 -13.42 19.51
CA PHE A 158 -5.89 -13.85 20.90
C PHE A 158 -6.85 -13.01 21.75
N TYR A 159 -6.84 -11.69 21.60
CA TYR A 159 -7.64 -10.78 22.43
C TYR A 159 -9.10 -10.67 21.98
N MET A 160 -9.39 -11.00 20.72
CA MET A 160 -10.73 -10.88 20.12
C MET A 160 -11.19 -12.19 19.45
N PRO A 161 -11.20 -13.34 20.17
CA PRO A 161 -11.55 -14.63 19.59
C PRO A 161 -13.00 -14.73 19.12
N GLN A 162 -13.87 -13.82 19.60
CA GLN A 162 -15.27 -13.69 19.17
C GLN A 162 -15.42 -13.00 17.82
N VAL A 163 -14.37 -12.33 17.34
CA VAL A 163 -14.37 -11.57 16.08
C VAL A 163 -13.55 -12.27 15.01
N PHE A 164 -12.40 -12.81 15.41
CA PHE A 164 -11.43 -13.43 14.51
C PHE A 164 -11.32 -14.92 14.77
N ARG A 165 -11.26 -15.70 13.69
CA ARG A 165 -11.04 -17.14 13.76
C ARG A 165 -9.57 -17.43 14.06
N GLY A 166 -9.20 -17.40 15.36
CA GLY A 166 -7.82 -17.57 15.83
C GLY A 166 -7.16 -18.88 15.34
N SER A 167 -7.94 -19.96 15.17
CA SER A 167 -7.42 -21.23 14.64
C SER A 167 -6.87 -21.16 13.21
N LEU A 168 -7.27 -20.17 12.43
CA LEU A 168 -6.75 -19.90 11.09
C LEU A 168 -5.81 -18.69 11.08
N MET A 169 -6.21 -17.60 11.72
CA MET A 169 -5.48 -16.33 11.68
C MET A 169 -4.09 -16.47 12.31
N ILE A 170 -3.96 -17.13 13.46
CA ILE A 170 -2.67 -17.29 14.14
C ILE A 170 -1.67 -18.09 13.29
N PRO A 171 -1.96 -19.35 12.86
CA PRO A 171 -0.99 -20.11 12.09
C PRO A 171 -0.70 -19.48 10.73
N ALA A 172 -1.67 -18.83 10.07
CA ALA A 172 -1.43 -18.15 8.81
C ALA A 172 -0.40 -17.02 8.96
N HIS A 173 -0.59 -16.13 9.94
CA HIS A 173 0.35 -15.02 10.15
C HIS A 173 1.71 -15.50 10.68
N MET A 174 1.77 -16.61 11.46
CA MET A 174 3.04 -17.22 11.85
C MET A 174 3.81 -17.75 10.63
N ILE A 175 3.14 -18.38 9.67
CA ILE A 175 3.75 -18.87 8.44
C ILE A 175 4.24 -17.69 7.60
N LEU A 176 3.40 -16.67 7.37
CA LEU A 176 3.79 -15.49 6.58
C LEU A 176 4.97 -14.73 7.21
N ALA A 177 4.99 -14.58 8.55
CA ALA A 177 6.10 -14.00 9.27
C ALA A 177 7.39 -14.82 9.12
N SER A 178 7.29 -16.15 9.22
CA SER A 178 8.43 -17.05 9.04
C SER A 178 9.00 -16.99 7.62
N CYS A 179 8.12 -16.94 6.61
CA CYS A 179 8.52 -16.75 5.21
C CYS A 179 9.21 -15.39 4.99
N LEU A 180 8.72 -14.32 5.65
CA LEU A 180 9.35 -13.00 5.57
C LEU A 180 10.75 -13.00 6.19
N ILE A 181 10.93 -13.61 7.36
CA ILE A 181 12.22 -13.76 8.02
C ILE A 181 13.18 -14.53 7.11
N PHE A 182 12.72 -15.65 6.56
CA PHE A 182 13.51 -16.46 5.64
C PHE A 182 13.93 -15.67 4.40
N GLN A 183 13.00 -14.95 3.77
CA GLN A 183 13.31 -14.15 2.57
C GLN A 183 14.27 -13.00 2.86
N THR A 184 14.15 -12.38 4.03
CA THR A 184 15.10 -11.35 4.48
C THR A 184 16.51 -11.93 4.69
N TRP A 185 16.59 -13.11 5.29
CA TRP A 185 17.85 -13.84 5.44
C TRP A 185 18.46 -14.23 4.09
N VAL A 186 17.66 -14.70 3.13
CA VAL A 186 18.11 -15.01 1.76
C VAL A 186 18.70 -13.77 1.09
N LEU A 187 18.02 -12.62 1.22
CA LEU A 187 18.50 -11.35 0.69
C LEU A 187 19.86 -10.96 1.29
N GLU A 188 20.05 -11.13 2.60
CA GLU A 188 21.31 -10.82 3.27
C GLU A 188 22.43 -11.77 2.83
N LYS A 189 22.15 -13.07 2.74
CA LYS A 189 23.12 -14.08 2.25
C LYS A 189 23.52 -13.87 0.79
N ALA A 190 22.63 -13.34 -0.03
CA ALA A 190 22.92 -12.96 -1.41
C ALA A 190 23.69 -11.63 -1.55
N ASN A 191 24.14 -11.04 -0.42
CA ASN A 191 24.86 -9.75 -0.39
C ASN A 191 24.14 -8.65 -1.21
N TYR A 192 22.81 -8.64 -1.19
CA TYR A 192 21.98 -7.62 -1.83
C TYR A 192 22.24 -7.47 -3.33
N THR A 193 22.44 -8.58 -4.04
CA THR A 193 22.52 -8.56 -5.51
C THR A 193 21.22 -8.01 -6.09
N LYS A 194 21.27 -7.45 -7.30
CA LYS A 194 20.14 -6.84 -7.97
C LYS A 194 18.96 -7.81 -8.12
N GLU A 195 19.25 -9.06 -8.46
CA GLU A 195 18.27 -10.15 -8.58
C GLU A 195 17.62 -10.48 -7.24
N ALA A 196 18.41 -10.53 -6.16
CA ALA A 196 17.91 -10.80 -4.82
C ALA A 196 17.03 -9.66 -4.30
N ILE A 197 17.40 -8.42 -4.55
CA ILE A 197 16.60 -7.23 -4.22
C ILE A 197 15.25 -7.26 -4.97
N ALA A 198 15.27 -7.51 -6.28
CA ALA A 198 14.05 -7.62 -7.07
C ALA A 198 13.17 -8.78 -6.61
N GLY A 199 13.77 -9.92 -6.23
CA GLY A 199 13.10 -11.06 -5.63
C GLY A 199 12.44 -10.72 -4.30
N TYR A 200 13.14 -10.04 -3.40
CA TYR A 200 12.63 -9.58 -2.12
C TYR A 200 11.44 -8.62 -2.30
N TYR A 201 11.55 -7.64 -3.18
CA TYR A 201 10.46 -6.69 -3.43
C TYR A 201 9.21 -7.38 -4.00
N ARG A 202 9.37 -8.32 -4.94
CA ARG A 202 8.25 -9.15 -5.43
C ARG A 202 7.64 -10.01 -4.32
N PHE A 203 8.46 -10.52 -3.41
CA PHE A 203 7.97 -11.32 -2.29
C PHE A 203 7.10 -10.48 -1.33
N ILE A 204 7.46 -9.22 -1.06
CA ILE A 204 6.59 -8.31 -0.28
C ILE A 204 5.22 -8.15 -0.94
N TRP A 205 5.16 -8.03 -2.27
CA TRP A 205 3.90 -8.00 -2.99
C TRP A 205 3.11 -9.32 -2.88
N ASN A 206 3.80 -10.45 -2.91
CA ASN A 206 3.15 -11.76 -2.73
C ASN A 206 2.52 -11.89 -1.34
N LEU A 207 3.21 -11.40 -0.30
CA LEU A 207 2.66 -11.34 1.06
C LEU A 207 1.41 -10.45 1.12
N PHE A 208 1.45 -9.29 0.47
CA PHE A 208 0.32 -8.37 0.37
C PHE A 208 -0.92 -9.03 -0.27
N TYR A 209 -0.73 -9.75 -1.37
CA TYR A 209 -1.83 -10.47 -2.02
C TYR A 209 -2.31 -11.66 -1.20
N ALA A 210 -1.40 -12.38 -0.55
CA ALA A 210 -1.76 -13.49 0.33
C ALA A 210 -2.69 -13.03 1.46
N GLU A 211 -2.44 -11.84 2.03
CA GLU A 211 -3.27 -11.27 3.08
C GLU A 211 -4.71 -11.00 2.61
N TYR A 212 -4.89 -10.41 1.44
CA TYR A 212 -6.23 -10.21 0.87
C TYR A 212 -6.96 -11.52 0.55
N LEU A 213 -6.22 -12.57 0.18
CA LEU A 213 -6.81 -13.90 -0.06
C LEU A 213 -7.22 -14.59 1.25
N LEU A 214 -6.47 -14.39 2.31
CA LEU A 214 -6.70 -15.02 3.61
C LEU A 214 -7.74 -14.30 4.45
N PHE A 215 -7.82 -12.96 4.32
CA PHE A 215 -8.68 -12.12 5.15
C PHE A 215 -10.14 -12.58 5.24
N PRO A 216 -10.83 -13.00 4.16
CA PRO A 216 -12.22 -13.44 4.24
C PRO A 216 -12.45 -14.68 5.12
N PHE A 217 -11.40 -15.40 5.51
CA PHE A 217 -11.48 -16.61 6.30
C PHE A 217 -11.20 -16.39 7.80
N PHE A 218 -10.73 -15.23 8.18
CA PHE A 218 -10.42 -14.82 9.55
C PHE A 218 -11.63 -14.26 10.26
#